data_29abe5d95b207cb9cc37dee130178614
#
_entry.id   29abe5d95b207cb9cc37dee130178614
#
_cell.length_a   1.000
_cell.length_b   1.000
_cell.length_c   1.000
_cell.angle_alpha   90.00
_cell.angle_beta   90.00
_cell.angle_gamma   90.00
#
_symmetry.space_group_name_H-M   'P 1'
#
loop_
_entity.id
_entity.type
_entity.pdbx_description
1 polymer ?
#
loop_
_entity_poly.entity_id
_entity_poly.type
_entity_poly.pdbx_seq_one_letter_code
_entity_poly.pdbx_strand_id
1 'polypeptide(L)'
;MYAAKLVSPNDFIYIDAGTTTEYLIDYLEEKTATYVTNAVTHARKLAIAGFKVILIGGELKGITEAVVGNQAIITIDRMNFNKGFFGTNGITEKSGFTTPDINEALVKETAFAHCHFKYILTDSSKFGETSAVTFGSINEATIITDKKIGSFAKLPNIITTVSYTH
;
A
#
# COMPACT_ATOMS: atom_id res chain seq x y z
N MET A 1 10.02 -0.37 12.53
CA MET A 1 9.32 0.53 11.60
C MET A 1 7.92 0.86 12.14
N TYR A 2 7.55 2.12 12.06
CA TYR A 2 6.28 2.60 12.64
C TYR A 2 5.06 1.88 12.04
N ALA A 3 4.99 1.79 10.71
CA ALA A 3 3.84 1.20 10.03
C ALA A 3 3.57 -0.25 10.43
N ALA A 4 4.61 -1.04 10.64
CA ALA A 4 4.47 -2.44 11.03
C ALA A 4 3.76 -2.59 12.38
N LYS A 5 3.90 -1.61 13.27
CA LYS A 5 3.28 -1.61 14.60
C LYS A 5 1.79 -1.31 14.56
N LEU A 6 1.28 -0.85 13.42
CA LEU A 6 -0.14 -0.54 13.26
C LEU A 6 -0.98 -1.80 13.09
N VAL A 7 -0.37 -2.94 12.79
CA VAL A 7 -1.08 -4.21 12.60
C VAL A 7 -1.50 -4.75 13.97
N SER A 8 -2.78 -5.03 14.10
CA SER A 8 -3.38 -5.57 15.33
C SER A 8 -3.63 -7.07 15.20
N PRO A 9 -3.77 -7.79 16.33
CA PRO A 9 -4.10 -9.21 16.29
C PRO A 9 -5.36 -9.50 15.47
N ASN A 10 -5.29 -10.55 14.65
CA ASN A 10 -6.39 -11.03 13.82
C ASN A 10 -6.82 -10.07 12.69
N ASP A 11 -6.04 -9.05 12.41
CA ASP A 11 -6.32 -8.15 11.28
C ASP A 11 -6.29 -8.88 9.94
N PHE A 12 -7.12 -8.40 9.01
CA PHE A 12 -7.10 -8.79 7.60
C PHE A 12 -6.51 -7.61 6.84
N ILE A 13 -5.28 -7.79 6.33
CA ILE A 13 -4.43 -6.70 5.85
C ILE A 13 -4.19 -6.83 4.34
N TYR A 14 -4.29 -5.72 3.62
CA TYR A 14 -3.83 -5.66 2.24
C TYR A 14 -2.45 -5.00 2.17
N ILE A 15 -1.53 -5.62 1.45
CA ILE A 15 -0.20 -5.07 1.16
C ILE A 15 -0.05 -4.93 -0.34
N ASP A 16 0.07 -3.68 -0.80
CA ASP A 16 0.24 -3.33 -2.19
C ASP A 16 1.63 -3.73 -2.72
N ALA A 17 1.75 -3.89 -4.02
CA ALA A 17 3.04 -4.13 -4.67
C ALA A 17 3.92 -2.87 -4.57
N GLY A 18 5.22 -3.05 -4.64
CA GLY A 18 6.18 -1.95 -4.65
C GLY A 18 7.28 -2.11 -3.61
N THR A 19 8.34 -1.32 -3.76
CA THR A 19 9.54 -1.45 -2.91
C THR A 19 9.30 -0.99 -1.48
N THR A 20 8.52 0.07 -1.29
CA THR A 20 8.26 0.61 0.05
C THR A 20 7.46 -0.37 0.90
N THR A 21 6.44 -0.99 0.31
CA THR A 21 5.63 -1.99 1.00
C THR A 21 6.38 -3.30 1.19
N GLU A 22 7.30 -3.62 0.29
CA GLU A 22 8.18 -4.77 0.47
C GLU A 22 9.06 -4.58 1.71
N TYR A 23 9.57 -3.38 1.90
CA TYR A 23 10.37 -3.03 3.07
C TYR A 23 9.60 -3.20 4.38
N LEU A 24 8.30 -2.86 4.37
CA LEU A 24 7.41 -3.05 5.52
C LEU A 24 7.43 -4.49 6.01
N ILE A 25 7.46 -5.46 5.09
CA ILE A 25 7.37 -6.88 5.42
C ILE A 25 8.49 -7.32 6.34
N ASP A 26 9.68 -6.74 6.19
CA ASP A 26 10.84 -7.08 7.01
C ASP A 26 10.64 -6.74 8.51
N TYR A 27 9.70 -5.86 8.82
CA TYR A 27 9.44 -5.40 10.19
C TYR A 27 8.14 -5.94 10.78
N LEU A 28 7.37 -6.71 10.02
CA LEU A 28 6.11 -7.27 10.52
C LEU A 28 6.37 -8.33 11.59
N GLU A 29 5.56 -8.32 12.65
CA GLU A 29 5.67 -9.26 13.75
C GLU A 29 4.37 -10.02 14.02
N GLU A 30 3.22 -9.47 13.63
CA GLU A 30 1.92 -10.00 13.99
C GLU A 30 1.56 -11.26 13.20
N LYS A 31 1.70 -12.43 13.82
CA LYS A 31 1.46 -13.74 13.19
C LYS A 31 -0.01 -14.15 13.16
N THR A 32 -0.87 -13.51 13.94
CA THR A 32 -2.30 -13.83 13.95
C THR A 32 -3.05 -13.15 12.82
N ALA A 33 -2.47 -12.12 12.20
CA ALA A 33 -3.06 -11.43 11.06
C ALA A 33 -2.97 -12.26 9.79
N THR A 34 -3.87 -11.98 8.84
CA THR A 34 -3.83 -12.54 7.49
C THR A 34 -3.43 -11.42 6.54
N TYR A 35 -2.42 -11.66 5.73
CA TYR A 35 -1.90 -10.68 4.79
C TYR A 35 -2.29 -11.06 3.37
N VAL A 36 -2.92 -10.14 2.67
CA VAL A 36 -3.36 -10.28 1.28
C VAL A 36 -2.51 -9.37 0.41
N THR A 37 -2.02 -9.87 -0.70
CA THR A 37 -1.21 -9.06 -1.62
C THR A 37 -1.42 -9.50 -3.07
N ASN A 38 -1.22 -8.57 -3.99
CA ASN A 38 -1.17 -8.89 -5.41
C ASN A 38 0.26 -9.00 -5.94
N ALA A 39 1.27 -8.96 -5.07
CA ALA A 39 2.67 -9.02 -5.47
C ALA A 39 3.27 -10.38 -5.14
N VAL A 40 3.80 -11.07 -6.17
CA VAL A 40 4.38 -12.40 -6.02
C VAL A 40 5.57 -12.38 -5.06
N THR A 41 6.45 -11.40 -5.22
CA THR A 41 7.63 -11.23 -4.34
C THR A 41 7.21 -11.02 -2.88
N HIS A 42 6.21 -10.19 -2.63
CA HIS A 42 5.70 -9.92 -1.29
C HIS A 42 5.09 -11.17 -0.67
N ALA A 43 4.28 -11.90 -1.43
CA ALA A 43 3.67 -13.14 -0.95
C ALA A 43 4.71 -14.17 -0.55
N ARG A 44 5.76 -14.30 -1.35
CA ARG A 44 6.86 -15.21 -1.07
C ARG A 44 7.59 -14.83 0.22
N LYS A 45 7.92 -13.56 0.39
CA LYS A 45 8.59 -13.07 1.61
C LYS A 45 7.75 -13.33 2.85
N LEU A 46 6.46 -13.05 2.77
CA LEU A 46 5.53 -13.29 3.88
C LEU A 46 5.45 -14.76 4.24
N ALA A 47 5.31 -15.62 3.23
CA ALA A 47 5.21 -17.06 3.46
C ALA A 47 6.48 -17.63 4.09
N ILE A 48 7.66 -17.23 3.58
CA ILE A 48 8.95 -17.67 4.12
C ILE A 48 9.11 -17.22 5.57
N ALA A 49 8.65 -16.02 5.90
CA ALA A 49 8.72 -15.49 7.25
C ALA A 49 7.69 -16.12 8.21
N GLY A 50 6.83 -17.00 7.73
CA GLY A 50 5.87 -17.74 8.56
C GLY A 50 4.53 -17.04 8.75
N PHE A 51 4.21 -16.01 7.96
CA PHE A 51 2.92 -15.35 8.01
C PHE A 51 1.89 -16.06 7.16
N LYS A 52 0.61 -15.97 7.56
CA LYS A 52 -0.49 -16.41 6.72
C LYS A 52 -0.69 -15.40 5.60
N VAL A 53 -0.56 -15.84 4.36
CA VAL A 53 -0.65 -14.97 3.19
C VAL A 53 -1.64 -15.52 2.17
N ILE A 54 -2.39 -14.61 1.55
CA ILE A 54 -3.26 -14.90 0.42
C ILE A 54 -2.71 -14.10 -0.76
N LEU A 55 -2.27 -14.78 -1.80
CA LEU A 55 -1.84 -14.15 -3.04
C LEU A 55 -3.04 -14.07 -3.99
N ILE A 56 -3.35 -12.86 -4.44
CA ILE A 56 -4.43 -12.61 -5.39
C ILE A 56 -4.04 -13.18 -6.75
N GLY A 57 -4.93 -13.95 -7.36
CA GLY A 57 -4.73 -14.51 -8.70
C GLY A 57 -5.11 -13.55 -9.80
N GLY A 58 -4.56 -13.76 -10.98
CA GLY A 58 -4.81 -12.95 -12.15
C GLY A 58 -3.64 -13.01 -13.12
N GLU A 59 -3.51 -11.98 -13.96
CA GLU A 59 -2.41 -11.87 -14.92
C GLU A 59 -1.16 -11.30 -14.25
N LEU A 60 -0.04 -11.99 -14.42
CA LEU A 60 1.23 -11.52 -13.85
C LEU A 60 1.89 -10.50 -14.78
N LYS A 61 2.18 -9.32 -14.24
CA LYS A 61 2.96 -8.30 -14.93
C LYS A 61 4.45 -8.56 -14.62
N GLY A 62 5.19 -9.01 -15.62
CA GLY A 62 6.53 -9.56 -15.43
C GLY A 62 7.57 -8.62 -14.81
N ILE A 63 7.53 -7.33 -15.14
CA ILE A 63 8.54 -6.37 -14.67
C ILE A 63 8.39 -6.08 -13.17
N THR A 64 7.16 -5.90 -12.70
CA THR A 64 6.87 -5.53 -11.31
C THR A 64 6.47 -6.72 -10.46
N GLU A 65 6.25 -7.89 -11.08
CA GLU A 65 5.73 -9.10 -10.43
C GLU A 65 4.40 -8.87 -9.71
N ALA A 66 3.64 -7.88 -10.18
CA ALA A 66 2.31 -7.58 -9.68
C ALA A 66 1.26 -8.33 -10.49
N VAL A 67 0.24 -8.83 -9.81
CA VAL A 67 -0.92 -9.45 -10.45
C VAL A 67 -1.94 -8.36 -10.74
N VAL A 68 -2.44 -8.33 -11.97
CA VAL A 68 -3.40 -7.33 -12.45
C VAL A 68 -4.56 -8.00 -13.20
N GLY A 69 -5.52 -7.19 -13.65
CA GLY A 69 -6.61 -7.63 -14.50
C GLY A 69 -7.91 -7.90 -13.75
N ASN A 70 -8.95 -8.23 -14.53
CA ASN A 70 -10.32 -8.36 -14.00
C ASN A 70 -10.46 -9.41 -12.92
N GLN A 71 -9.77 -10.54 -13.05
CA GLN A 71 -9.85 -11.59 -12.04
C GLN A 71 -9.36 -11.11 -10.68
N ALA A 72 -8.26 -10.37 -10.66
CA ALA A 72 -7.72 -9.77 -9.44
C ALA A 72 -8.72 -8.77 -8.84
N ILE A 73 -9.27 -7.89 -9.66
CA ILE A 73 -10.23 -6.88 -9.25
C ILE A 73 -11.49 -7.53 -8.65
N ILE A 74 -12.05 -8.53 -9.33
CA ILE A 74 -13.26 -9.23 -8.87
C ILE A 74 -13.02 -9.91 -7.52
N THR A 75 -11.86 -10.51 -7.33
CA THR A 75 -11.52 -11.17 -6.07
C THR A 75 -11.40 -10.16 -4.94
N ILE A 76 -10.64 -9.08 -5.16
CA ILE A 76 -10.42 -8.04 -4.14
C ILE A 76 -11.73 -7.33 -3.79
N ASP A 77 -12.59 -7.13 -4.77
CA ASP A 77 -13.89 -6.45 -4.59
C ASP A 77 -14.81 -7.17 -3.60
N ARG A 78 -14.52 -8.43 -3.29
CA ARG A 78 -15.29 -9.23 -2.34
C ARG A 78 -14.64 -9.28 -0.95
N MET A 79 -13.52 -8.59 -0.77
CA MET A 79 -12.76 -8.61 0.48
C MET A 79 -12.97 -7.33 1.27
N ASN A 80 -12.87 -7.44 2.58
CA ASN A 80 -13.00 -6.28 3.49
C ASN A 80 -11.77 -6.26 4.40
N PHE A 81 -10.90 -5.29 4.18
CA PHE A 81 -9.65 -5.19 4.92
C PHE A 81 -9.78 -4.26 6.12
N ASN A 82 -9.24 -4.68 7.26
CA ASN A 82 -9.11 -3.79 8.41
C ASN A 82 -8.18 -2.64 8.07
N LYS A 83 -7.04 -2.97 7.45
CA LYS A 83 -6.01 -1.99 7.09
C LYS A 83 -5.40 -2.35 5.74
N GLY A 84 -4.94 -1.33 5.02
CA GLY A 84 -4.17 -1.52 3.80
C GLY A 84 -2.97 -0.60 3.79
N PHE A 85 -1.86 -1.10 3.25
CA PHE A 85 -0.61 -0.36 3.09
C PHE A 85 -0.28 -0.26 1.62
N PHE A 86 -0.12 0.97 1.13
CA PHE A 86 0.02 1.27 -0.29
C PHE A 86 1.23 2.14 -0.54
N GLY A 87 1.92 1.89 -1.66
CA GLY A 87 2.89 2.82 -2.20
C GLY A 87 2.21 3.82 -3.12
N THR A 88 2.92 4.87 -3.50
CA THR A 88 2.44 5.84 -4.49
C THR A 88 3.62 6.41 -5.26
N ASN A 89 3.38 6.86 -6.49
CA ASN A 89 4.39 7.52 -7.29
C ASN A 89 4.29 9.05 -7.21
N GLY A 90 3.14 9.57 -6.83
CA GLY A 90 2.95 10.99 -6.66
C GLY A 90 1.85 11.34 -5.69
N ILE A 91 1.95 12.52 -5.09
CA ILE A 91 0.98 13.06 -4.14
C ILE A 91 0.77 14.54 -4.42
N THR A 92 -0.44 14.93 -4.79
CA THR A 92 -0.84 16.33 -4.89
C THR A 92 -2.26 16.50 -4.35
N GLU A 93 -2.60 17.71 -3.92
CA GLU A 93 -3.96 18.00 -3.46
C GLU A 93 -4.97 17.84 -4.60
N LYS A 94 -4.58 18.25 -5.81
CA LYS A 94 -5.45 18.18 -6.99
C LYS A 94 -5.69 16.76 -7.47
N SER A 95 -4.61 15.97 -7.60
CA SER A 95 -4.68 14.64 -8.23
C SER A 95 -4.72 13.50 -7.23
N GLY A 96 -4.45 13.77 -5.96
CA GLY A 96 -4.40 12.75 -4.93
C GLY A 96 -3.18 11.86 -5.05
N PHE A 97 -3.38 10.57 -4.81
CA PHE A 97 -2.35 9.55 -4.94
C PHE A 97 -2.35 8.98 -6.33
N THR A 98 -1.20 9.01 -7.00
CA THR A 98 -1.10 8.64 -8.42
C THR A 98 -0.05 7.57 -8.68
N THR A 99 -0.26 6.81 -9.75
CA THR A 99 0.62 5.75 -10.22
C THR A 99 0.60 5.75 -11.76
N PRO A 100 1.68 5.29 -12.43
CA PRO A 100 1.76 5.45 -13.89
C PRO A 100 0.93 4.45 -14.72
N ASP A 101 0.73 3.23 -14.23
CA ASP A 101 0.12 2.15 -15.01
C ASP A 101 -1.36 1.98 -14.69
N ILE A 102 -2.23 2.02 -15.72
CA ILE A 102 -3.68 1.90 -15.52
C ILE A 102 -4.09 0.54 -14.95
N ASN A 103 -3.45 -0.54 -15.37
CA ASN A 103 -3.82 -1.87 -14.89
C ASN A 103 -3.45 -2.06 -13.42
N GLU A 104 -2.30 -1.56 -13.00
CA GLU A 104 -1.92 -1.57 -11.58
C GLU A 104 -2.80 -0.62 -10.77
N ALA A 105 -3.16 0.53 -11.35
CA ALA A 105 -4.02 1.51 -10.69
C ALA A 105 -5.41 0.95 -10.39
N LEU A 106 -5.99 0.18 -11.29
CA LEU A 106 -7.31 -0.40 -11.09
C LEU A 106 -7.35 -1.41 -9.94
N VAL A 107 -6.32 -2.24 -9.83
CA VAL A 107 -6.19 -3.18 -8.71
C VAL A 107 -5.96 -2.42 -7.41
N LYS A 108 -5.07 -1.44 -7.43
CA LYS A 108 -4.74 -0.60 -6.28
C LYS A 108 -5.96 0.16 -5.77
N GLU A 109 -6.71 0.78 -6.67
CA GLU A 109 -7.92 1.54 -6.35
C GLU A 109 -8.98 0.64 -5.69
N THR A 110 -9.17 -0.56 -6.23
CA THR A 110 -10.14 -1.51 -5.69
C THR A 110 -9.77 -1.90 -4.27
N ALA A 111 -8.53 -2.28 -4.03
CA ALA A 111 -8.07 -2.64 -2.69
C ALA A 111 -8.15 -1.45 -1.73
N PHE A 112 -7.75 -0.27 -2.19
CA PHE A 112 -7.78 0.96 -1.40
C PHE A 112 -9.21 1.27 -0.92
N ALA A 113 -10.20 1.13 -1.81
CA ALA A 113 -11.60 1.38 -1.50
C ALA A 113 -12.16 0.39 -0.46
N HIS A 114 -11.60 -0.81 -0.38
CA HIS A 114 -12.07 -1.86 0.52
C HIS A 114 -11.33 -1.94 1.86
N CYS A 115 -10.47 -0.97 2.14
CA CYS A 115 -9.77 -0.87 3.43
C CYS A 115 -10.52 0.06 4.37
N HIS A 116 -10.69 -0.35 5.62
CA HIS A 116 -11.25 0.52 6.66
C HIS A 116 -10.27 1.62 7.02
N PHE A 117 -9.01 1.25 7.28
CA PHE A 117 -7.92 2.21 7.48
C PHE A 117 -6.94 2.08 6.32
N LYS A 118 -6.63 3.21 5.68
CA LYS A 118 -5.77 3.27 4.50
C LYS A 118 -4.50 4.03 4.84
N TYR A 119 -3.35 3.42 4.57
CA TYR A 119 -2.04 4.01 4.84
C TYR A 119 -1.22 4.08 3.57
N ILE A 120 -0.69 5.27 3.29
CA ILE A 120 0.28 5.47 2.21
C ILE A 120 1.67 5.52 2.83
N LEU A 121 2.56 4.65 2.37
CA LEU A 121 3.96 4.63 2.79
C LEU A 121 4.78 5.28 1.69
N THR A 122 5.44 6.38 1.99
CA THR A 122 6.16 7.13 0.97
C THR A 122 7.34 7.90 1.57
N ASP A 123 8.35 8.16 0.75
CA ASP A 123 9.35 9.15 1.06
C ASP A 123 8.90 10.53 0.57
N SER A 124 9.60 11.56 1.02
CA SER A 124 9.22 12.94 0.73
C SER A 124 9.34 13.33 -0.74
N SER A 125 10.08 12.56 -1.55
CA SER A 125 10.28 12.90 -2.97
C SER A 125 9.01 12.78 -3.81
N LYS A 126 7.99 12.09 -3.30
CA LYS A 126 6.73 11.88 -4.03
C LYS A 126 5.77 13.05 -3.91
N PHE A 127 5.95 13.91 -2.91
CA PHE A 127 5.09 15.09 -2.75
C PHE A 127 5.32 16.08 -3.89
N GLY A 128 4.23 16.54 -4.51
CA GLY A 128 4.28 17.46 -5.64
C GLY A 128 4.39 16.79 -7.00
N GLU A 129 4.63 15.48 -7.04
CA GLU A 129 4.71 14.72 -8.29
C GLU A 129 3.33 14.21 -8.68
N THR A 130 3.07 14.13 -9.98
CA THR A 130 1.82 13.59 -10.52
C THR A 130 2.13 12.55 -11.58
N SER A 131 1.64 11.34 -11.38
CA SER A 131 1.68 10.28 -12.40
C SER A 131 0.34 10.19 -13.14
N ALA A 132 0.24 9.30 -14.13
CA ALA A 132 -0.86 9.30 -15.09
C ALA A 132 -2.23 8.98 -14.49
N VAL A 133 -2.32 8.15 -13.45
CA VAL A 133 -3.61 7.62 -12.98
C VAL A 133 -3.76 7.81 -11.48
N THR A 134 -4.87 8.41 -11.07
CA THR A 134 -5.23 8.55 -9.66
C THR A 134 -5.89 7.28 -9.13
N PHE A 135 -5.49 6.85 -7.93
CA PHE A 135 -6.14 5.71 -7.27
C PHE A 135 -6.82 6.07 -5.95
N GLY A 136 -6.63 7.27 -5.45
CA GLY A 136 -7.29 7.75 -4.23
C GLY A 136 -7.09 9.24 -4.02
N SER A 137 -7.97 9.85 -3.23
CA SER A 137 -7.88 11.26 -2.88
C SER A 137 -6.95 11.47 -1.69
N ILE A 138 -6.30 12.63 -1.64
CA ILE A 138 -5.25 12.92 -0.64
C ILE A 138 -5.75 12.82 0.81
N ASN A 139 -7.03 13.08 1.05
CA ASN A 139 -7.60 13.06 2.40
C ASN A 139 -8.24 11.73 2.78
N GLU A 140 -8.17 10.72 1.91
CA GLU A 140 -8.76 9.40 2.19
C GLU A 140 -7.84 8.47 2.99
N ALA A 141 -6.57 8.81 3.13
CA ALA A 141 -5.59 7.94 3.77
C ALA A 141 -4.71 8.71 4.75
N THR A 142 -4.09 7.97 5.66
CA THR A 142 -3.03 8.49 6.49
C THR A 142 -1.70 8.30 5.74
N ILE A 143 -0.94 9.37 5.59
CA ILE A 143 0.34 9.35 4.89
C ILE A 143 1.46 9.22 5.91
N ILE A 144 2.26 8.18 5.77
CA ILE A 144 3.42 7.93 6.63
C ILE A 144 4.67 8.19 5.79
N THR A 145 5.46 9.17 6.21
CA THR A 145 6.61 9.66 5.44
C THR A 145 7.80 9.98 6.33
N ASP A 146 8.96 10.21 5.73
CA ASP A 146 10.20 10.57 6.44
C ASP A 146 10.23 12.04 6.89
N LYS A 147 9.64 12.94 6.12
CA LYS A 147 9.57 14.36 6.47
C LYS A 147 8.44 15.06 5.71
N LYS A 148 7.90 16.10 6.33
CA LYS A 148 6.88 16.96 5.71
C LYS A 148 7.56 17.95 4.77
N ILE A 149 6.93 18.25 3.63
CA ILE A 149 7.46 19.17 2.62
C ILE A 149 6.42 20.23 2.25
N GLY A 150 6.85 21.50 2.25
CA GLY A 150 6.09 22.62 1.74
C GLY A 150 4.69 22.74 2.32
N SER A 151 3.71 23.02 1.46
CA SER A 151 2.31 23.14 1.86
C SER A 151 1.70 21.87 2.41
N PHE A 152 2.28 20.71 2.10
CA PHE A 152 1.81 19.42 2.60
C PHE A 152 2.01 19.26 4.11
N ALA A 153 2.91 20.03 4.71
CA ALA A 153 3.15 19.99 6.14
C ALA A 153 1.89 20.36 6.96
N LYS A 154 0.93 21.03 6.35
CA LYS A 154 -0.32 21.45 7.00
C LYS A 154 -1.42 20.41 6.97
N LEU A 155 -1.25 19.33 6.22
CA LEU A 155 -2.26 18.28 6.12
C LEU A 155 -2.37 17.53 7.46
N PRO A 156 -3.62 17.33 7.97
CA PRO A 156 -3.82 16.70 9.27
C PRO A 156 -3.54 15.19 9.27
N ASN A 157 -3.50 14.57 8.11
CA ASN A 157 -3.38 13.12 7.93
C ASN A 157 -1.95 12.66 7.61
N ILE A 158 -0.94 13.48 7.88
CA ILE A 158 0.46 13.12 7.68
C ILE A 158 1.12 12.76 9.01
N ILE A 159 1.77 11.60 9.05
CA ILE A 159 2.61 11.16 10.16
C ILE A 159 4.05 11.14 9.66
N THR A 160 4.92 11.84 10.36
CA THR A 160 6.35 11.88 10.05
C THR A 160 7.08 10.98 11.03
N THR A 161 7.91 10.08 10.50
CA THR A 161 8.71 9.18 11.32
C THR A 161 10.18 9.28 10.93
N VAL A 162 11.05 9.49 11.90
CA VAL A 162 12.50 9.43 11.67
C VAL A 162 13.03 8.02 11.87
N SER A 163 12.29 7.20 12.59
CA SER A 163 12.74 5.88 13.02
C SER A 163 12.72 4.82 11.94
N TYR A 164 12.04 5.05 10.80
CA TYR A 164 12.00 4.01 9.80
C TYR A 164 13.23 3.98 8.90
N THR A 165 14.15 4.87 9.12
CA THR A 165 15.47 4.82 8.51
C THR A 165 16.45 3.98 9.33
N HIS A 166 16.03 3.51 10.45
CA HIS A 166 16.86 2.73 11.37
C HIS A 166 16.49 1.27 11.39
#